data_7ee1952c4c871c639514dae5ab06c3b5
#
_entry.id   7ee1952c4c871c639514dae5ab06c3b5
#
_cell.length_a   1.000
_cell.length_b   1.000
_cell.length_c   1.000
_cell.angle_alpha   90.00
_cell.angle_beta   90.00
_cell.angle_gamma   90.00
#
_symmetry.space_group_name_H-M   'P 1'
#
loop_
_entity.id
_entity.type
_entity.pdbx_description
1 polymer ?
#
loop_
_entity_poly.entity_id
_entity_poly.type
_entity_poly.pdbx_seq_one_letter_code
_entity_poly.pdbx_strand_id
1 'polypeptide(L)'
;GRQNCRNGILPPESGHPLYNGHADDIDFQIEADFIGLMCPGLPATSNEFCDRVGHVMNYGDGVYGGMFVCAMYAVAYFETDIPTIVEAGIQALPAESEYARCLRDVMAWRQQYPDDWKKTWQLFEDKWANTDICPQGTYNAFDIDAKTNGAYIAIGLLYGKGDFQKT
;
A
#
# COMPACT_ATOMS: atom_id res chain seq x y z
N GLY A 1 -9.42 -2.20 16.10
CA GLY A 1 -8.60 -1.41 17.02
C GLY A 1 -9.35 -0.94 18.28
N ARG A 2 -10.31 0.01 18.16
CA ARG A 2 -10.96 0.67 19.32
C ARG A 2 -11.55 -0.30 20.38
N GLN A 3 -12.28 -1.35 19.95
CA GLN A 3 -12.86 -2.32 20.87
C GLN A 3 -11.77 -3.15 21.56
N ASN A 4 -10.71 -3.50 20.84
CA ASN A 4 -9.58 -4.22 21.39
C ASN A 4 -8.91 -3.42 22.51
N CYS A 5 -8.62 -2.14 22.25
CA CYS A 5 -8.04 -1.25 23.27
C CYS A 5 -8.93 -1.12 24.52
N ARG A 6 -10.26 -1.06 24.35
CA ARG A 6 -11.20 -1.06 25.49
C ARG A 6 -11.15 -2.35 26.31
N ASN A 7 -10.84 -3.45 25.67
CA ASN A 7 -10.67 -4.75 26.31
C ASN A 7 -9.26 -4.98 26.85
N GLY A 8 -8.39 -3.96 26.83
CA GLY A 8 -7.01 -4.03 27.32
C GLY A 8 -6.01 -4.62 26.32
N ILE A 9 -6.42 -4.90 25.07
CA ILE A 9 -5.54 -5.34 24.01
C ILE A 9 -4.99 -4.08 23.32
N LEU A 10 -3.75 -3.73 23.65
CA LEU A 10 -3.08 -2.50 23.19
C LEU A 10 -2.27 -2.77 21.90
N PRO A 11 -1.87 -1.71 21.16
CA PRO A 11 -0.91 -1.87 20.06
C PRO A 11 0.44 -2.48 20.54
N PRO A 12 1.08 -3.34 19.73
CA PRO A 12 0.71 -3.72 18.37
C PRO A 12 -0.35 -4.82 18.29
N GLU A 13 -0.67 -5.50 19.40
CA GLU A 13 -1.59 -6.63 19.43
C GLU A 13 -3.01 -6.27 18.97
N SER A 14 -3.44 -5.02 19.18
CA SER A 14 -4.78 -4.59 18.78
C SER A 14 -5.01 -4.64 17.26
N GLY A 15 -3.97 -4.51 16.47
CA GLY A 15 -3.99 -4.66 15.00
C GLY A 15 -3.75 -6.08 14.51
N HIS A 16 -3.22 -6.98 15.37
CA HIS A 16 -2.80 -8.31 14.99
C HIS A 16 -3.99 -9.21 14.53
N PRO A 17 -3.80 -10.09 13.52
CA PRO A 17 -4.87 -10.95 12.99
C PRO A 17 -5.59 -11.81 14.02
N LEU A 18 -4.96 -12.17 15.13
CA LEU A 18 -5.63 -12.87 16.24
C LEU A 18 -6.78 -12.10 16.87
N TYR A 19 -6.75 -10.76 16.77
CA TYR A 19 -7.72 -9.87 17.42
C TYR A 19 -8.44 -8.96 16.43
N ASN A 20 -8.00 -8.95 15.17
CA ASN A 20 -8.56 -8.13 14.10
C ASN A 20 -8.60 -8.93 12.79
N GLY A 21 -9.79 -9.37 12.38
CA GLY A 21 -10.00 -10.09 11.11
C GLY A 21 -9.83 -9.20 9.86
N HIS A 22 -9.57 -7.90 10.03
CA HIS A 22 -9.35 -6.90 9.00
C HIS A 22 -7.94 -6.28 9.12
N ALA A 23 -6.97 -7.07 9.54
CA ALA A 23 -5.63 -6.60 9.83
C ALA A 23 -4.87 -6.10 8.58
N ASP A 24 -5.16 -6.66 7.42
CA ASP A 24 -4.55 -6.36 6.12
C ASP A 24 -5.42 -5.47 5.21
N ASP A 25 -6.50 -4.90 5.76
CA ASP A 25 -7.36 -3.98 5.05
C ASP A 25 -6.70 -2.60 4.84
N ILE A 26 -7.30 -1.78 3.96
CA ILE A 26 -6.77 -0.48 3.51
C ILE A 26 -6.82 0.64 4.55
N ASP A 27 -7.35 0.43 5.74
CA ASP A 27 -7.63 1.51 6.70
C ASP A 27 -6.41 2.40 6.93
N PHE A 28 -5.28 1.82 7.33
CA PHE A 28 -4.07 2.60 7.56
C PHE A 28 -3.47 3.16 6.26
N GLN A 29 -3.59 2.45 5.14
CA GLN A 29 -3.10 2.93 3.84
C GLN A 29 -3.74 4.25 3.43
N ILE A 30 -5.04 4.42 3.66
CA ILE A 30 -5.76 5.65 3.30
C ILE A 30 -5.62 6.77 4.33
N GLU A 31 -5.13 6.47 5.53
CA GLU A 31 -4.96 7.44 6.60
C GLU A 31 -3.51 7.91 6.77
N ALA A 32 -2.53 7.21 6.17
CA ALA A 32 -1.11 7.38 6.45
C ALA A 32 -0.44 8.58 5.74
N ASP A 33 -1.05 9.17 4.74
CA ASP A 33 -0.49 10.23 3.89
C ASP A 33 0.12 11.39 4.71
N PHE A 34 -0.53 11.77 5.81
CA PHE A 34 -0.05 12.84 6.70
C PHE A 34 1.36 12.56 7.26
N ILE A 35 1.70 11.29 7.50
CA ILE A 35 3.04 10.91 8.01
C ILE A 35 4.10 11.21 6.94
N GLY A 36 3.86 10.81 5.69
CA GLY A 36 4.74 11.11 4.57
C GLY A 36 4.89 12.62 4.34
N LEU A 37 3.79 13.36 4.44
CA LEU A 37 3.78 14.82 4.32
C LEU A 37 4.57 15.54 5.44
N MET A 38 4.65 14.94 6.64
CA MET A 38 5.46 15.47 7.74
C MET A 38 6.95 15.10 7.67
N CYS A 39 7.33 14.20 6.75
CA CYS A 39 8.71 13.69 6.63
C CYS A 39 9.32 13.96 5.25
N PRO A 40 9.40 15.24 4.76
CA PRO A 40 9.94 15.56 3.43
C PRO A 40 11.35 15.02 3.23
N GLY A 41 11.56 14.14 2.23
CA GLY A 41 12.85 13.53 1.92
C GLY A 41 13.34 12.49 2.93
N LEU A 42 12.52 12.07 3.90
CA LEU A 42 12.89 11.17 4.98
C LEU A 42 11.99 9.91 5.01
N PRO A 43 11.99 9.07 3.95
CA PRO A 43 11.12 7.89 3.88
C PRO A 43 11.39 6.87 5.00
N ALA A 44 12.64 6.70 5.45
CA ALA A 44 12.97 5.82 6.57
C ALA A 44 12.32 6.29 7.89
N THR A 45 12.34 7.60 8.15
CA THR A 45 11.69 8.19 9.34
C THR A 45 10.16 8.05 9.24
N SER A 46 9.57 8.25 8.06
CA SER A 46 8.14 8.03 7.87
C SER A 46 7.75 6.58 8.17
N ASN A 47 8.57 5.60 7.78
CA ASN A 47 8.33 4.19 8.08
C ASN A 47 8.35 3.87 9.58
N GLU A 48 9.24 4.49 10.36
CA GLU A 48 9.24 4.32 11.82
C GLU A 48 7.94 4.81 12.46
N PHE A 49 7.37 5.91 11.96
CA PHE A 49 6.06 6.38 12.39
C PHE A 49 4.94 5.45 11.93
N CYS A 50 4.97 4.99 10.67
CA CYS A 50 4.00 4.05 10.12
C CYS A 50 3.95 2.75 10.93
N ASP A 51 5.10 2.20 11.31
CA ASP A 51 5.18 1.00 12.12
C ASP A 51 4.45 1.17 13.47
N ARG A 52 4.65 2.31 14.13
CA ARG A 52 3.99 2.58 15.42
C ARG A 52 2.50 2.86 15.29
N VAL A 53 2.10 3.68 14.32
CA VAL A 53 0.71 4.14 14.19
C VAL A 53 -0.15 3.07 13.53
N GLY A 54 0.37 2.40 12.51
CA GLY A 54 -0.36 1.39 11.75
C GLY A 54 -0.82 0.21 12.61
N HIS A 55 0.01 -0.22 13.55
CA HIS A 55 -0.30 -1.33 14.44
C HIS A 55 -1.44 -1.05 15.46
N VAL A 56 -2.00 0.14 15.47
CA VAL A 56 -3.23 0.42 16.24
C VAL A 56 -4.41 -0.37 15.68
N MET A 57 -4.48 -0.51 14.34
CA MET A 57 -5.63 -1.13 13.67
C MET A 57 -5.26 -2.14 12.57
N ASN A 58 -4.03 -2.12 12.06
CA ASN A 58 -3.60 -3.00 10.97
C ASN A 58 -2.35 -3.81 11.34
N TYR A 59 -2.01 -4.78 10.50
CA TYR A 59 -0.82 -5.62 10.61
C TYR A 59 -0.41 -6.08 9.20
N GLY A 60 0.87 -6.52 9.02
CA GLY A 60 1.33 -7.04 7.72
C GLY A 60 1.08 -6.06 6.57
N ASP A 61 0.42 -6.52 5.51
CA ASP A 61 0.15 -5.74 4.30
C ASP A 61 -0.68 -4.48 4.57
N GLY A 62 -1.55 -4.47 5.58
CA GLY A 62 -2.27 -3.27 5.99
C GLY A 62 -1.36 -2.14 6.50
N VAL A 63 -0.27 -2.48 7.21
CA VAL A 63 0.76 -1.53 7.63
C VAL A 63 1.67 -1.17 6.45
N TYR A 64 2.03 -2.15 5.62
CA TYR A 64 2.88 -1.93 4.45
C TYR A 64 2.23 -0.99 3.44
N GLY A 65 0.91 -1.02 3.28
CA GLY A 65 0.17 -0.06 2.48
C GLY A 65 0.42 1.40 2.91
N GLY A 66 0.37 1.66 4.21
CA GLY A 66 0.71 2.97 4.77
C GLY A 66 2.17 3.35 4.53
N MET A 67 3.12 2.42 4.75
CA MET A 67 4.55 2.65 4.47
C MET A 67 4.79 3.00 3.00
N PHE A 68 4.16 2.29 2.07
CA PHE A 68 4.24 2.56 0.63
C PHE A 68 3.78 3.98 0.29
N VAL A 69 2.61 4.36 0.74
CA VAL A 69 2.03 5.69 0.49
C VAL A 69 2.90 6.78 1.12
N CYS A 70 3.31 6.62 2.38
CA CYS A 70 4.14 7.59 3.09
C CYS A 70 5.50 7.82 2.42
N ALA A 71 6.16 6.75 1.99
CA ALA A 71 7.46 6.87 1.33
C ALA A 71 7.34 7.61 -0.01
N MET A 72 6.27 7.35 -0.79
CA MET A 72 5.99 8.10 -2.00
C MET A 72 5.79 9.59 -1.71
N TYR A 73 4.98 9.96 -0.72
CA TYR A 73 4.79 11.37 -0.33
C TYR A 73 6.09 12.02 0.14
N ALA A 74 6.88 11.34 0.97
CA ALA A 74 8.15 11.88 1.47
C ALA A 74 9.14 12.19 0.34
N VAL A 75 9.20 11.34 -0.70
CA VAL A 75 10.10 11.51 -1.84
C VAL A 75 9.57 12.54 -2.84
N ALA A 76 8.26 12.63 -3.04
CA ALA A 76 7.62 13.52 -4.00
C ALA A 76 7.85 15.02 -3.72
N TYR A 77 8.38 15.40 -2.55
CA TYR A 77 8.83 16.78 -2.31
C TYR A 77 10.04 17.19 -3.16
N PHE A 78 10.84 16.22 -3.61
CA PHE A 78 12.11 16.45 -4.29
C PHE A 78 12.23 15.71 -5.61
N GLU A 79 11.31 14.80 -5.90
CA GLU A 79 11.27 13.98 -7.11
C GLU A 79 9.96 14.23 -7.88
N THR A 80 10.03 14.27 -9.20
CA THR A 80 8.86 14.44 -10.07
C THR A 80 8.63 13.27 -11.03
N ASP A 81 9.63 12.39 -11.17
CA ASP A 81 9.50 11.20 -12.00
C ASP A 81 8.66 10.14 -11.28
N ILE A 82 7.46 9.89 -11.80
CA ILE A 82 6.49 8.98 -11.17
C ILE A 82 7.03 7.56 -10.95
N PRO A 83 7.68 6.92 -11.94
CA PRO A 83 8.31 5.61 -11.71
C PRO A 83 9.31 5.60 -10.55
N THR A 84 10.12 6.63 -10.43
CA THR A 84 11.09 6.77 -9.33
C THR A 84 10.40 6.93 -7.98
N ILE A 85 9.30 7.70 -7.91
CA ILE A 85 8.50 7.86 -6.69
C ILE A 85 7.86 6.52 -6.27
N VAL A 86 7.27 5.80 -7.21
CA VAL A 86 6.66 4.48 -6.95
C VAL A 86 7.72 3.47 -6.50
N GLU A 87 8.89 3.45 -7.15
CA GLU A 87 10.00 2.58 -6.76
C GLU A 87 10.50 2.89 -5.34
N ALA A 88 10.59 4.15 -4.96
CA ALA A 88 10.94 4.54 -3.59
C ALA A 88 9.92 4.01 -2.56
N GLY A 89 8.64 4.04 -2.90
CA GLY A 89 7.59 3.41 -2.09
C GLY A 89 7.80 1.90 -1.93
N ILE A 90 8.15 1.20 -3.01
CA ILE A 90 8.43 -0.25 -2.98
C ILE A 90 9.67 -0.56 -2.12
N GLN A 91 10.73 0.25 -2.24
CA GLN A 91 11.96 0.07 -1.48
C GLN A 91 11.78 0.30 0.03
N ALA A 92 10.76 1.01 0.43
CA ALA A 92 10.42 1.22 1.83
C ALA A 92 9.80 -0.02 2.50
N LEU A 93 9.40 -1.03 1.73
CA LEU A 93 8.72 -2.23 2.21
C LEU A 93 9.69 -3.37 2.49
N PRO A 94 9.34 -4.33 3.37
CA PRO A 94 10.08 -5.58 3.48
C PRO A 94 10.13 -6.28 2.11
N ALA A 95 11.33 -6.58 1.64
CA ALA A 95 11.57 -7.04 0.26
C ALA A 95 10.80 -8.33 -0.10
N GLU A 96 10.58 -9.20 0.88
CA GLU A 96 9.91 -10.48 0.71
C GLU A 96 8.39 -10.43 1.00
N SER A 97 7.84 -9.26 1.35
CA SER A 97 6.40 -9.11 1.53
C SER A 97 5.64 -9.37 0.23
N GLU A 98 4.42 -9.89 0.35
CA GLU A 98 3.55 -10.06 -0.83
C GLU A 98 3.21 -8.72 -1.46
N TYR A 99 2.99 -7.70 -0.66
CA TYR A 99 2.75 -6.34 -1.11
C TYR A 99 3.88 -5.83 -2.01
N ALA A 100 5.15 -5.94 -1.57
CA ALA A 100 6.30 -5.52 -2.37
C ALA A 100 6.47 -6.34 -3.65
N ARG A 101 6.24 -7.66 -3.60
CA ARG A 101 6.29 -8.53 -4.78
C ARG A 101 5.20 -8.18 -5.79
N CYS A 102 4.01 -7.92 -5.32
CA CYS A 102 2.88 -7.50 -6.13
C CYS A 102 3.20 -6.20 -6.91
N LEU A 103 3.71 -5.18 -6.22
CA LEU A 103 4.09 -3.91 -6.84
C LEU A 103 5.24 -4.06 -7.84
N ARG A 104 6.22 -4.92 -7.56
CA ARG A 104 7.30 -5.20 -8.53
C ARG A 104 6.79 -5.86 -9.81
N ASP A 105 5.80 -6.74 -9.71
CA ASP A 105 5.12 -7.28 -10.88
C ASP A 105 4.43 -6.17 -11.69
N VAL A 106 3.72 -5.26 -11.03
CA VAL A 106 3.09 -4.10 -11.68
C VAL A 106 4.13 -3.26 -12.42
N MET A 107 5.28 -2.97 -11.79
CA MET A 107 6.38 -2.24 -12.43
C MET A 107 6.92 -2.98 -13.66
N ALA A 108 7.13 -4.29 -13.57
CA ALA A 108 7.62 -5.12 -14.67
C ALA A 108 6.61 -5.17 -15.83
N TRP A 109 5.32 -5.33 -15.54
CA TRP A 109 4.28 -5.33 -16.58
C TRP A 109 4.12 -3.96 -17.24
N ARG A 110 4.23 -2.88 -16.47
CA ARG A 110 4.23 -1.53 -17.02
C ARG A 110 5.39 -1.29 -17.97
N GLN A 111 6.59 -1.85 -17.71
CA GLN A 111 7.72 -1.80 -18.64
C GLN A 111 7.43 -2.58 -19.93
N GLN A 112 6.77 -3.73 -19.82
CA GLN A 112 6.42 -4.57 -20.95
C GLN A 112 5.26 -3.99 -21.78
N TYR A 113 4.30 -3.31 -21.13
CA TYR A 113 3.11 -2.76 -21.75
C TYR A 113 2.96 -1.27 -21.44
N PRO A 114 3.87 -0.39 -21.94
CA PRO A 114 3.98 1.01 -21.46
C PRO A 114 2.77 1.90 -21.77
N ASP A 115 1.91 1.51 -22.69
CA ASP A 115 0.74 2.27 -23.12
C ASP A 115 -0.58 1.50 -22.97
N ASP A 116 -0.53 0.29 -22.41
CA ASP A 116 -1.72 -0.56 -22.21
C ASP A 116 -1.90 -0.90 -20.72
N TRP A 117 -2.51 0.03 -19.98
CA TRP A 117 -2.83 -0.16 -18.57
C TRP A 117 -3.81 -1.32 -18.34
N LYS A 118 -4.72 -1.58 -19.29
CA LYS A 118 -5.71 -2.68 -19.19
C LYS A 118 -5.03 -4.04 -19.20
N LYS A 119 -3.96 -4.17 -20.00
CA LYS A 119 -3.18 -5.41 -20.02
C LYS A 119 -2.44 -5.63 -18.70
N THR A 120 -1.83 -4.58 -18.14
CA THR A 120 -1.19 -4.65 -16.82
C THR A 120 -2.20 -4.98 -15.73
N TRP A 121 -3.36 -4.32 -15.74
CA TRP A 121 -4.44 -4.61 -14.81
C TRP A 121 -4.92 -6.06 -14.93
N GLN A 122 -5.13 -6.59 -16.13
CA GLN A 122 -5.53 -7.98 -16.34
C GLN A 122 -4.51 -8.97 -15.79
N LEU A 123 -3.21 -8.73 -16.03
CA LEU A 123 -2.14 -9.60 -15.52
C LEU A 123 -2.07 -9.56 -13.97
N PHE A 124 -2.30 -8.40 -13.41
CA PHE A 124 -2.42 -8.24 -11.96
C PHE A 124 -3.60 -9.05 -11.41
N GLU A 125 -4.78 -8.89 -11.98
CA GLU A 125 -5.97 -9.62 -11.61
C GLU A 125 -5.76 -11.15 -11.70
N ASP A 126 -5.20 -11.63 -12.81
CA ASP A 126 -4.95 -13.05 -13.04
C ASP A 126 -3.98 -13.66 -12.01
N LYS A 127 -3.00 -12.89 -11.53
CA LYS A 127 -1.97 -13.39 -10.61
C LYS A 127 -2.32 -13.17 -9.14
N TRP A 128 -2.83 -11.99 -8.78
CA TRP A 128 -2.87 -11.52 -7.40
C TRP A 128 -4.26 -11.46 -6.76
N ALA A 129 -5.31 -11.41 -7.56
CA ALA A 129 -6.65 -11.17 -7.06
C ALA A 129 -7.18 -12.20 -6.05
N ASN A 130 -6.70 -13.44 -6.08
CA ASN A 130 -7.13 -14.51 -5.18
C ASN A 130 -6.08 -14.88 -4.14
N THR A 131 -5.09 -14.01 -3.90
CA THR A 131 -4.04 -14.23 -2.88
C THR A 131 -4.31 -13.47 -1.59
N ASP A 132 -5.41 -12.77 -1.53
CA ASP A 132 -5.85 -12.00 -0.39
C ASP A 132 -6.31 -12.90 0.75
N ILE A 133 -5.97 -12.52 1.98
CA ILE A 133 -6.41 -13.18 3.21
C ILE A 133 -7.61 -12.48 3.86
N CYS A 134 -8.00 -11.31 3.36
CA CYS A 134 -9.14 -10.57 3.86
C CYS A 134 -10.44 -11.38 3.67
N PRO A 135 -11.29 -11.51 4.72
CA PRO A 135 -12.54 -12.25 4.63
C PRO A 135 -13.51 -11.73 3.57
N GLN A 136 -13.36 -10.47 3.17
CA GLN A 136 -14.19 -9.84 2.12
C GLN A 136 -13.79 -10.30 0.72
N GLY A 137 -12.56 -10.77 0.54
CA GLY A 137 -11.99 -11.19 -0.73
C GLY A 137 -11.81 -10.05 -1.73
N THR A 138 -10.99 -10.29 -2.72
CA THR A 138 -10.86 -9.43 -3.90
C THR A 138 -12.08 -9.61 -4.84
N TYR A 139 -12.19 -8.88 -5.90
CA TYR A 139 -13.28 -8.99 -6.88
C TYR A 139 -14.71 -8.72 -6.40
N ASN A 140 -14.90 -8.07 -5.31
CA ASN A 140 -16.21 -7.55 -4.94
C ASN A 140 -16.21 -6.02 -5.00
N ALA A 141 -17.39 -5.43 -5.03
CA ALA A 141 -17.54 -3.96 -5.05
C ALA A 141 -17.00 -3.27 -3.78
N PHE A 142 -16.60 -4.04 -2.81
CA PHE A 142 -16.11 -3.60 -1.50
C PHE A 142 -14.72 -4.20 -1.20
N ASP A 143 -13.88 -4.36 -2.24
CA ASP A 143 -12.50 -4.78 -2.07
C ASP A 143 -11.75 -3.78 -1.19
N ILE A 144 -11.38 -4.22 0.00
CA ILE A 144 -10.71 -3.44 1.04
C ILE A 144 -9.30 -3.97 1.36
N ASP A 145 -8.80 -4.89 0.57
CA ASP A 145 -7.43 -5.42 0.70
C ASP A 145 -6.39 -4.32 0.39
N ALA A 146 -5.42 -4.14 1.29
CA ALA A 146 -4.41 -3.09 1.14
C ALA A 146 -3.52 -3.33 -0.07
N LYS A 147 -3.07 -4.55 -0.32
CA LYS A 147 -2.18 -4.92 -1.43
C LYS A 147 -2.84 -4.67 -2.78
N THR A 148 -4.08 -5.13 -2.96
CA THR A 148 -4.85 -4.94 -4.19
C THR A 148 -5.05 -3.46 -4.50
N ASN A 149 -5.49 -2.69 -3.50
CA ASN A 149 -5.69 -1.26 -3.65
C ASN A 149 -4.38 -0.50 -3.88
N GLY A 150 -3.28 -0.91 -3.24
CA GLY A 150 -1.95 -0.36 -3.49
C GLY A 150 -1.47 -0.57 -4.94
N ALA A 151 -1.77 -1.75 -5.50
CA ALA A 151 -1.47 -2.03 -6.91
C ALA A 151 -2.29 -1.14 -7.86
N TYR A 152 -3.58 -0.89 -7.56
CA TYR A 152 -4.40 0.04 -8.35
C TYR A 152 -3.86 1.47 -8.28
N ILE A 153 -3.42 1.95 -7.11
CA ILE A 153 -2.74 3.24 -6.97
C ILE A 153 -1.49 3.29 -7.86
N ALA A 154 -0.64 2.27 -7.81
CA ALA A 154 0.58 2.22 -8.62
C ALA A 154 0.26 2.20 -10.13
N ILE A 155 -0.72 1.42 -10.58
CA ILE A 155 -1.16 1.40 -11.99
C ILE A 155 -1.65 2.79 -12.39
N GLY A 156 -2.53 3.42 -11.61
CA GLY A 156 -3.05 4.77 -11.89
C GLY A 156 -1.92 5.78 -12.05
N LEU A 157 -1.00 5.86 -11.08
CA LEU A 157 0.13 6.77 -11.11
C LEU A 157 1.03 6.55 -12.33
N LEU A 158 1.43 5.30 -12.60
CA LEU A 158 2.35 4.94 -13.68
C LEU A 158 1.80 5.23 -15.08
N TYR A 159 0.51 5.03 -15.30
CA TYR A 159 -0.15 5.26 -16.59
C TYR A 159 -0.74 6.65 -16.73
N GLY A 160 -1.01 7.34 -15.63
CA GLY A 160 -1.37 8.76 -15.60
C GLY A 160 -0.22 9.68 -16.03
N LYS A 161 1.04 9.23 -15.85
CA LYS A 161 2.24 9.94 -16.31
C LYS A 161 2.32 11.39 -15.81
N GLY A 162 1.86 11.63 -14.57
CA GLY A 162 1.83 12.96 -13.95
C GLY A 162 0.64 13.84 -14.37
N ASP A 163 -0.27 13.34 -15.17
CA ASP A 163 -1.53 14.02 -15.50
C ASP A 163 -2.62 13.57 -14.52
N PHE A 164 -2.97 14.46 -13.58
CA PHE A 164 -3.95 14.19 -12.53
C PHE A 164 -5.33 13.75 -13.05
N GLN A 165 -5.74 14.22 -14.24
CA GLN A 165 -7.04 13.84 -14.81
C GLN A 165 -7.04 12.42 -15.40
N LYS A 166 -5.85 11.86 -15.67
CA LYS A 166 -5.67 10.51 -16.23
C LYS A 166 -5.35 9.47 -15.19
N THR A 167 -4.91 9.90 -14.01
CA THR A 167 -4.67 9.05 -12.85
C THR A 167 -5.98 8.75 -12.12
#